data_f1c71cec94165675b406fbafd4c00470
#
_entry.id   f1c71cec94165675b406fbafd4c00470
#
_cell.length_a   1.000
_cell.length_b   1.000
_cell.length_c   1.000
_cell.angle_alpha   90.00
_cell.angle_beta   90.00
_cell.angle_gamma   90.00
#
_symmetry.space_group_name_H-M   'P 1'
#
loop_
_entity.id
_entity.type
_entity.pdbx_description
1 polymer ?
#
loop_
_entity_poly.entity_id
_entity_poly.type
_entity_poly.pdbx_seq_one_letter_code
_entity_poly.pdbx_strand_id
1 'polypeptide(L)'
;AQRIGVARALAADPPILLMDEPFGALDPLSREALQEEFLTMQSRLKKTIIFVSHDIDEAFRMADRIAIFRQGRIARQGTPDALLAAAEDPFIESFIGRDRALKRLRLRRCVEVLEACNRTFPGGAPRLTPYDDLRTVLSILVEGNFDALPCFNADGSLAGMVRLSEIRTLLDRSTPLEAAS
;
A
#
# COMPACT_ATOMS: atom_id res chain seq x y z
N ALA A 1 13.39 -10.57 -20.24
CA ALA A 1 14.76 -10.03 -20.08
C ALA A 1 14.96 -9.40 -18.68
N GLN A 2 14.01 -8.61 -18.16
CA GLN A 2 14.13 -7.90 -16.86
C GLN A 2 14.21 -8.85 -15.66
N ARG A 3 13.39 -9.90 -15.56
CA ARG A 3 13.46 -10.90 -14.49
C ARG A 3 14.86 -11.52 -14.34
N ILE A 4 15.53 -11.76 -15.46
CA ILE A 4 16.91 -12.30 -15.47
C ILE A 4 17.91 -11.25 -14.95
N GLY A 5 17.70 -9.97 -15.28
CA GLY A 5 18.52 -8.87 -14.78
C GLY A 5 18.46 -8.75 -13.25
N VAL A 6 17.26 -8.77 -12.70
CA VAL A 6 17.02 -8.73 -11.24
C VAL A 6 17.66 -9.96 -10.56
N ALA A 7 17.43 -11.16 -11.09
CA ALA A 7 18.00 -12.40 -10.55
C ALA A 7 19.54 -12.36 -10.56
N ARG A 8 20.15 -11.89 -11.64
CA ARG A 8 21.61 -11.76 -11.76
C ARG A 8 22.20 -10.73 -10.79
N ALA A 9 21.52 -9.59 -10.60
CA ALA A 9 21.93 -8.56 -9.66
C ALA A 9 21.86 -9.07 -8.21
N LEU A 10 20.85 -9.85 -7.88
CA LEU A 10 20.69 -10.50 -6.57
C LEU A 10 21.71 -11.60 -6.33
N ALA A 11 22.06 -12.39 -7.36
CA ALA A 11 23.04 -13.48 -7.25
C ALA A 11 24.45 -12.99 -6.87
N ALA A 12 24.77 -11.72 -7.15
CA ALA A 12 26.02 -11.08 -6.73
C ALA A 12 26.04 -10.72 -5.23
N ASP A 13 24.92 -10.85 -4.55
CA ASP A 13 24.70 -10.59 -3.12
C ASP A 13 25.21 -9.22 -2.62
N PRO A 14 24.97 -8.10 -3.34
CA PRO A 14 25.47 -6.79 -2.95
C PRO A 14 24.74 -6.28 -1.68
N PRO A 15 25.39 -5.44 -0.84
CA PRO A 15 24.74 -4.83 0.31
C PRO A 15 23.67 -3.79 -0.11
N ILE A 16 23.85 -3.15 -1.26
CA ILE A 16 22.93 -2.16 -1.83
C ILE A 16 22.62 -2.55 -3.28
N LEU A 17 21.34 -2.62 -3.62
CA LEU A 17 20.87 -2.90 -4.96
C LEU A 17 20.27 -1.64 -5.59
N LEU A 18 20.74 -1.28 -6.77
CA LEU A 18 20.20 -0.16 -7.56
C LEU A 18 19.42 -0.71 -8.74
N MET A 19 18.19 -0.21 -8.93
CA MET A 19 17.33 -0.60 -10.03
C MET A 19 16.71 0.62 -10.69
N ASP A 20 16.75 0.63 -12.01
CA ASP A 20 16.15 1.68 -12.84
C ASP A 20 14.93 1.08 -13.57
N GLU A 21 13.74 1.59 -13.24
CA GLU A 21 12.44 1.16 -13.77
C GLU A 21 12.26 -0.38 -13.85
N PRO A 22 12.44 -1.12 -12.74
CA PRO A 22 12.53 -2.58 -12.78
C PRO A 22 11.26 -3.27 -13.30
N PHE A 23 10.10 -2.60 -13.28
CA PHE A 23 8.83 -3.15 -13.67
C PHE A 23 8.20 -2.45 -14.89
N GLY A 24 8.85 -1.42 -15.45
CA GLY A 24 8.28 -0.54 -16.48
C GLY A 24 7.87 -1.22 -17.79
N ALA A 25 8.58 -2.29 -18.20
CA ALA A 25 8.32 -2.99 -19.47
C ALA A 25 7.35 -4.19 -19.34
N LEU A 26 6.60 -4.29 -18.24
CA LEU A 26 5.66 -5.38 -17.98
C LEU A 26 4.21 -4.94 -18.21
N ASP A 27 3.37 -5.88 -18.66
CA ASP A 27 1.93 -5.71 -18.62
C ASP A 27 1.43 -5.61 -17.16
N PRO A 28 0.24 -5.01 -16.91
CA PRO A 28 -0.24 -4.73 -15.56
C PRO A 28 -0.32 -5.98 -14.65
N LEU A 29 -0.80 -7.12 -15.16
CA LEU A 29 -0.95 -8.35 -14.38
C LEU A 29 0.40 -8.95 -14.01
N SER A 30 1.31 -9.04 -14.99
CA SER A 30 2.69 -9.52 -14.78
C SER A 30 3.46 -8.61 -13.82
N ARG A 31 3.21 -7.30 -13.90
CA ARG A 31 3.82 -6.31 -13.02
C ARG A 31 3.39 -6.51 -11.57
N GLU A 32 2.09 -6.62 -11.29
CA GLU A 32 1.59 -6.87 -9.94
C GLU A 32 2.15 -8.16 -9.33
N ALA A 33 2.10 -9.25 -10.07
CA ALA A 33 2.64 -10.53 -9.61
C ALA A 33 4.14 -10.46 -9.27
N LEU A 34 4.94 -9.79 -10.13
CA LEU A 34 6.37 -9.65 -9.88
C LEU A 34 6.68 -8.72 -8.70
N GLN A 35 5.90 -7.67 -8.49
CA GLN A 35 6.01 -6.79 -7.32
C GLN A 35 5.75 -7.55 -6.02
N GLU A 36 4.73 -8.41 -5.97
CA GLU A 36 4.42 -9.26 -4.81
C GLU A 36 5.57 -10.25 -4.51
N GLU A 37 6.08 -10.93 -5.55
CA GLU A 37 7.23 -11.81 -5.42
C GLU A 37 8.45 -11.06 -4.89
N PHE A 38 8.68 -9.85 -5.39
CA PHE A 38 9.80 -9.00 -4.99
C PHE A 38 9.69 -8.55 -3.53
N LEU A 39 8.52 -8.09 -3.07
CA LEU A 39 8.27 -7.72 -1.68
C LEU A 39 8.47 -8.91 -0.73
N THR A 40 7.97 -10.09 -1.11
CA THR A 40 8.18 -11.34 -0.35
C THR A 40 9.66 -11.69 -0.23
N MET A 41 10.41 -11.53 -1.31
CA MET A 41 11.85 -11.78 -1.33
C MET A 41 12.60 -10.74 -0.48
N GLN A 42 12.30 -9.45 -0.63
CA GLN A 42 12.94 -8.35 0.09
C GLN A 42 12.76 -8.49 1.61
N SER A 43 11.58 -8.89 2.08
CA SER A 43 11.31 -9.12 3.50
C SER A 43 12.24 -10.18 4.13
N ARG A 44 12.69 -11.16 3.32
CA ARG A 44 13.64 -12.21 3.74
C ARG A 44 15.10 -11.77 3.65
N LEU A 45 15.45 -11.04 2.59
CA LEU A 45 16.83 -10.65 2.30
C LEU A 45 17.31 -9.47 3.15
N LYS A 46 16.41 -8.60 3.63
CA LYS A 46 16.69 -7.40 4.45
C LYS A 46 17.81 -6.51 3.86
N LYS A 47 17.82 -6.36 2.53
CA LYS A 47 18.81 -5.54 1.82
C LYS A 47 18.30 -4.13 1.59
N THR A 48 19.24 -3.19 1.48
CA THR A 48 18.93 -1.83 1.04
C THR A 48 18.73 -1.84 -0.48
N ILE A 49 17.55 -1.43 -0.93
CA ILE A 49 17.20 -1.37 -2.35
C ILE A 49 16.82 0.07 -2.68
N ILE A 50 17.46 0.62 -3.70
CA ILE A 50 17.12 1.93 -4.25
C ILE A 50 16.61 1.68 -5.66
N PHE A 51 15.34 2.04 -5.93
CA PHE A 51 14.82 1.92 -7.28
C PHE A 51 14.24 3.26 -7.76
N VAL A 52 14.37 3.51 -9.05
CA VAL A 52 13.76 4.64 -9.74
C VAL A 52 12.50 4.14 -10.41
N SER A 53 11.41 4.86 -10.24
CA SER A 53 10.15 4.62 -10.93
C SER A 53 9.50 5.95 -11.32
N HIS A 54 8.80 5.96 -12.44
CA HIS A 54 7.92 7.05 -12.84
C HIS A 54 6.47 6.79 -12.39
N ASP A 55 6.18 5.62 -11.82
CA ASP A 55 4.88 5.23 -11.31
C ASP A 55 4.82 5.46 -9.79
N ILE A 56 4.03 6.46 -9.40
CA ILE A 56 3.89 6.84 -7.99
C ILE A 56 3.18 5.76 -7.17
N ASP A 57 2.25 5.00 -7.76
CA ASP A 57 1.54 3.92 -7.08
C ASP A 57 2.47 2.75 -6.78
N GLU A 58 3.40 2.47 -7.69
CA GLU A 58 4.49 1.53 -7.47
C GLU A 58 5.38 1.96 -6.30
N ALA A 59 5.79 3.24 -6.29
CA ALA A 59 6.62 3.77 -5.21
C ALA A 59 5.90 3.68 -3.86
N PHE A 60 4.61 4.03 -3.78
CA PHE A 60 3.82 3.92 -2.55
C PHE A 60 3.64 2.48 -2.07
N ARG A 61 3.58 1.52 -2.99
CA ARG A 61 3.40 0.11 -2.64
C ARG A 61 4.67 -0.54 -2.13
N MET A 62 5.83 -0.15 -2.68
CA MET A 62 7.06 -0.91 -2.53
C MET A 62 8.10 -0.26 -1.63
N ALA A 63 8.07 1.05 -1.45
CA ALA A 63 9.13 1.77 -0.76
C ALA A 63 8.82 2.06 0.70
N ASP A 64 9.79 1.88 1.59
CA ASP A 64 9.74 2.39 2.97
C ASP A 64 9.91 3.90 3.01
N ARG A 65 10.68 4.46 2.07
CA ARG A 65 10.92 5.90 1.90
C ARG A 65 10.92 6.27 0.42
N ILE A 66 10.34 7.43 0.11
CA ILE A 66 10.23 7.95 -1.25
C ILE A 66 10.89 9.32 -1.30
N ALA A 67 11.65 9.58 -2.37
CA ALA A 67 12.15 10.91 -2.71
C ALA A 67 11.57 11.34 -4.06
N ILE A 68 10.84 12.44 -4.07
CA ILE A 68 10.24 13.03 -5.29
C ILE A 68 11.21 14.08 -5.82
N PHE A 69 11.60 13.91 -7.08
CA PHE A 69 12.51 14.82 -7.77
C PHE A 69 11.78 15.82 -8.65
N ARG A 70 12.26 17.06 -8.65
CA ARG A 70 11.82 18.12 -9.55
C ARG A 70 13.05 18.88 -10.04
N GLN A 71 13.27 18.96 -11.35
CA GLN A 71 14.37 19.70 -11.97
C GLN A 71 15.75 19.33 -11.37
N GLY A 72 16.01 18.04 -11.18
CA GLY A 72 17.28 17.52 -10.66
C GLY A 72 17.50 17.71 -9.15
N ARG A 73 16.49 18.19 -8.41
CA ARG A 73 16.56 18.39 -6.95
C ARG A 73 15.47 17.57 -6.26
N ILE A 74 15.71 17.18 -5.02
CA ILE A 74 14.69 16.56 -4.18
C ILE A 74 13.68 17.65 -3.78
N ALA A 75 12.45 17.54 -4.30
CA ALA A 75 11.35 18.42 -3.95
C ALA A 75 10.74 18.03 -2.61
N ARG A 76 10.59 16.72 -2.35
CA ARG A 76 10.07 16.17 -1.10
C ARG A 76 10.61 14.77 -0.88
N GLN A 77 10.74 14.39 0.41
CA GLN A 77 11.06 13.00 0.77
C GLN A 77 10.38 12.62 2.07
N GLY A 78 10.05 11.35 2.23
CA GLY A 78 9.39 10.84 3.44
C GLY A 78 8.93 9.40 3.28
N THR A 79 8.20 8.91 4.28
CA THR A 79 7.44 7.66 4.16
C THR A 79 6.23 7.87 3.24
N PRO A 80 5.66 6.81 2.65
CA PRO A 80 4.40 6.89 1.90
C PRO A 80 3.31 7.69 2.64
N ASP A 81 3.07 7.36 3.90
CA ASP A 81 2.07 8.08 4.73
C ASP A 81 2.37 9.57 4.90
N ALA A 82 3.63 9.92 5.17
CA ALA A 82 4.04 11.32 5.34
C ALA A 82 3.86 12.13 4.05
N LEU A 83 4.13 11.54 2.89
CA LEU A 83 3.93 12.19 1.60
C LEU A 83 2.44 12.37 1.27
N LEU A 84 1.62 11.38 1.58
CA LEU A 84 0.17 11.45 1.38
C LEU A 84 -0.50 12.43 2.35
N ALA A 85 0.07 12.65 3.54
CA ALA A 85 -0.42 13.65 4.50
C ALA A 85 -0.06 15.08 4.11
N ALA A 86 1.13 15.29 3.51
CA ALA A 86 1.74 16.61 3.27
C ALA A 86 1.32 17.27 1.94
N ALA A 87 0.09 17.11 1.48
CA ALA A 87 -0.38 17.59 0.17
C ALA A 87 -0.71 19.10 0.12
N GLU A 88 0.02 19.92 0.87
CA GLU A 88 -0.11 21.40 0.78
C GLU A 88 0.69 21.99 -0.40
N ASP A 89 1.65 21.24 -0.95
CA ASP A 89 2.41 21.65 -2.13
C ASP A 89 1.63 21.26 -3.40
N PRO A 90 1.20 22.23 -4.24
CA PRO A 90 0.47 21.95 -5.47
C PRO A 90 1.20 21.03 -6.44
N PHE A 91 2.53 21.04 -6.44
CA PHE A 91 3.32 20.12 -7.25
C PHE A 91 3.18 18.68 -6.74
N ILE A 92 3.31 18.49 -5.42
CA ILE A 92 3.15 17.16 -4.80
C ILE A 92 1.73 16.66 -4.98
N GLU A 93 0.72 17.53 -4.81
CA GLU A 93 -0.68 17.19 -5.06
C GLU A 93 -0.92 16.75 -6.51
N SER A 94 -0.34 17.46 -7.49
CA SER A 94 -0.46 17.09 -8.90
C SER A 94 0.21 15.76 -9.22
N PHE A 95 1.29 15.42 -8.52
CA PHE A 95 2.05 14.20 -8.70
C PHE A 95 1.37 13.00 -8.03
N ILE A 96 0.85 13.18 -6.82
CA ILE A 96 0.13 12.13 -6.07
C ILE A 96 -1.24 11.84 -6.69
N GLY A 97 -1.92 12.86 -7.24
CA GLY A 97 -3.26 12.74 -7.82
C GLY A 97 -4.40 12.97 -6.81
N ARG A 98 -5.62 13.09 -7.37
CA ARG A 98 -6.83 13.38 -6.58
C ARG A 98 -7.35 12.19 -5.77
N ASP A 99 -6.89 10.99 -6.07
CA ASP A 99 -7.27 9.74 -5.41
C ASP A 99 -6.45 9.43 -4.15
N ARG A 100 -5.81 10.45 -3.57
CA ARG A 100 -4.96 10.37 -2.37
C ARG A 100 -5.59 9.57 -1.24
N ALA A 101 -6.88 9.76 -0.98
CA ALA A 101 -7.60 9.03 0.05
C ALA A 101 -7.61 7.52 -0.22
N LEU A 102 -7.83 7.11 -1.46
CA LEU A 102 -7.80 5.70 -1.87
C LEU A 102 -6.39 5.11 -1.80
N LYS A 103 -5.36 5.90 -2.14
CA LYS A 103 -3.96 5.49 -1.99
C LYS A 103 -3.61 5.24 -0.52
N ARG A 104 -4.09 6.10 0.38
CA ARG A 104 -3.92 5.88 1.83
C ARG A 104 -4.58 4.59 2.30
N LEU A 105 -5.80 4.29 1.86
CA LEU A 105 -6.48 3.05 2.21
C LEU A 105 -5.71 1.81 1.74
N ARG A 106 -4.98 1.89 0.63
CA ARG A 106 -4.14 0.78 0.16
C ARG A 106 -2.96 0.50 1.10
N LEU A 107 -2.49 1.50 1.85
CA LEU A 107 -1.41 1.35 2.85
C LEU A 107 -1.93 0.83 4.19
N ARG A 108 -3.24 0.85 4.42
CA ARG A 108 -3.88 0.45 5.68
C ARG A 108 -4.45 -0.95 5.60
N ARG A 109 -4.41 -1.67 6.72
CA ARG A 109 -4.87 -3.06 6.83
C ARG A 109 -6.12 -3.16 7.68
N CYS A 110 -6.92 -4.22 7.46
CA CYS A 110 -8.12 -4.49 8.24
C CYS A 110 -7.88 -4.45 9.75
N VAL A 111 -6.73 -4.98 10.21
CA VAL A 111 -6.38 -5.02 11.64
C VAL A 111 -6.42 -3.65 12.32
N GLU A 112 -6.22 -2.56 11.58
CA GLU A 112 -6.20 -1.19 12.11
C GLU A 112 -7.59 -0.63 12.42
N VAL A 113 -8.65 -1.25 11.87
CA VAL A 113 -10.05 -0.81 11.99
C VAL A 113 -10.98 -1.93 12.44
N LEU A 114 -10.43 -3.03 12.99
CA LEU A 114 -11.22 -4.14 13.47
C LEU A 114 -12.03 -3.76 14.70
N GLU A 115 -13.34 -4.02 14.64
CA GLU A 115 -14.22 -3.96 15.79
C GLU A 115 -14.60 -5.36 16.29
N ALA A 116 -14.79 -5.47 17.60
CA ALA A 116 -15.36 -6.69 18.19
C ALA A 116 -16.75 -6.96 17.58
N CYS A 117 -16.98 -8.21 17.21
CA CYS A 117 -18.20 -8.60 16.55
C CYS A 117 -18.96 -9.65 17.33
N ASN A 118 -20.20 -9.30 17.72
CA ASN A 118 -21.19 -10.23 18.30
C ASN A 118 -22.34 -10.54 17.32
N ARG A 119 -22.13 -10.26 16.00
CA ARG A 119 -23.14 -10.45 14.97
C ARG A 119 -22.91 -11.77 14.22
N THR A 120 -24.01 -12.36 13.78
CA THR A 120 -23.98 -13.44 12.79
C THR A 120 -24.06 -12.81 11.39
N PHE A 121 -23.17 -13.20 10.50
CA PHE A 121 -23.21 -12.76 9.11
C PHE A 121 -23.99 -13.76 8.25
N PRO A 122 -24.68 -13.30 7.19
CA PRO A 122 -25.33 -14.19 6.26
C PRO A 122 -24.34 -15.18 5.66
N GLY A 123 -24.77 -16.43 5.47
CA GLY A 123 -23.97 -17.41 4.74
C GLY A 123 -23.67 -16.90 3.33
N GLY A 124 -22.39 -16.87 2.93
CA GLY A 124 -21.96 -16.37 1.64
C GLY A 124 -21.45 -14.92 1.63
N ALA A 125 -21.45 -14.22 2.78
CA ALA A 125 -20.78 -12.92 2.87
C ALA A 125 -19.26 -13.06 2.56
N PRO A 126 -18.66 -12.10 1.84
CA PRO A 126 -17.22 -12.08 1.62
C PRO A 126 -16.46 -12.14 2.95
N ARG A 127 -15.40 -12.95 2.98
CA ARG A 127 -14.58 -13.12 4.18
C ARG A 127 -13.29 -12.32 4.01
N LEU A 128 -13.03 -11.44 4.97
CA LEU A 128 -11.81 -10.67 5.04
C LEU A 128 -10.77 -11.36 5.91
N THR A 129 -9.51 -10.98 5.72
CA THR A 129 -8.39 -11.30 6.62
C THR A 129 -7.87 -10.03 7.29
N PRO A 130 -7.19 -10.12 8.45
CA PRO A 130 -6.59 -8.96 9.12
C PRO A 130 -5.58 -8.19 8.25
N TYR A 131 -5.03 -8.84 7.22
CA TYR A 131 -3.99 -8.31 6.34
C TYR A 131 -4.50 -7.74 5.01
N ASP A 132 -5.81 -7.86 4.71
CA ASP A 132 -6.39 -7.26 3.53
C ASP A 132 -6.30 -5.73 3.61
N ASP A 133 -5.99 -5.10 2.47
CA ASP A 133 -5.91 -3.64 2.40
C ASP A 133 -7.31 -3.00 2.38
N LEU A 134 -7.44 -1.84 3.03
CA LEU A 134 -8.74 -1.19 3.21
C LEU A 134 -9.33 -0.62 1.89
N ARG A 135 -8.53 -0.41 0.84
CA ARG A 135 -9.04 -0.01 -0.48
C ARG A 135 -9.83 -1.14 -1.12
N THR A 136 -9.25 -2.36 -1.11
CA THR A 136 -9.94 -3.57 -1.60
C THR A 136 -11.21 -3.84 -0.80
N VAL A 137 -11.13 -3.73 0.54
CA VAL A 137 -12.28 -3.91 1.42
C VAL A 137 -13.37 -2.88 1.14
N LEU A 138 -13.00 -1.61 0.93
CA LEU A 138 -13.96 -0.57 0.57
C LEU A 138 -14.68 -0.89 -0.75
N SER A 139 -13.98 -1.41 -1.76
CA SER A 139 -14.58 -1.83 -3.03
C SER A 139 -15.62 -2.92 -2.80
N ILE A 140 -15.29 -3.96 -2.04
CA ILE A 140 -16.20 -5.08 -1.72
C ILE A 140 -17.43 -4.58 -0.95
N LEU A 141 -17.25 -3.69 0.04
CA LEU A 141 -18.35 -3.12 0.81
C LEU A 141 -19.32 -2.34 -0.09
N VAL A 142 -18.76 -1.48 -0.97
CA VAL A 142 -19.58 -0.63 -1.86
C VAL A 142 -20.26 -1.45 -2.95
N GLU A 143 -19.57 -2.34 -3.63
CA GLU A 143 -20.11 -3.17 -4.72
C GLU A 143 -21.20 -4.12 -4.22
N GLY A 144 -20.99 -4.70 -3.03
CA GLY A 144 -21.95 -5.63 -2.42
C GLY A 144 -23.03 -4.94 -1.57
N ASN A 145 -22.99 -3.60 -1.47
CA ASN A 145 -23.90 -2.82 -0.61
C ASN A 145 -23.92 -3.34 0.84
N PHE A 146 -22.72 -3.65 1.38
CA PHE A 146 -22.56 -4.10 2.76
C PHE A 146 -22.18 -2.93 3.67
N ASP A 147 -22.76 -2.86 4.87
CA ASP A 147 -22.36 -1.91 5.91
C ASP A 147 -21.13 -2.40 6.69
N ALA A 148 -20.95 -3.71 6.76
CA ALA A 148 -19.85 -4.36 7.45
C ALA A 148 -19.57 -5.75 6.89
N LEU A 149 -18.32 -6.20 6.97
CA LEU A 149 -17.88 -7.53 6.59
C LEU A 149 -17.11 -8.22 7.72
N PRO A 150 -17.24 -9.56 7.86
CA PRO A 150 -16.52 -10.33 8.84
C PRO A 150 -15.05 -10.50 8.45
N CYS A 151 -14.17 -10.39 9.44
CA CYS A 151 -12.74 -10.63 9.29
C CYS A 151 -12.35 -11.88 10.10
N PHE A 152 -11.61 -12.80 9.48
CA PHE A 152 -11.25 -14.09 10.06
C PHE A 152 -9.74 -14.25 10.13
N ASN A 153 -9.27 -14.84 11.21
CA ASN A 153 -7.88 -15.27 11.35
C ASN A 153 -7.55 -16.46 10.44
N ALA A 154 -6.27 -16.76 10.29
CA ALA A 154 -5.80 -17.89 9.48
C ALA A 154 -6.31 -19.26 9.97
N ASP A 155 -6.62 -19.39 11.25
CA ASP A 155 -7.23 -20.59 11.86
C ASP A 155 -8.75 -20.69 11.64
N GLY A 156 -9.35 -19.71 10.95
CA GLY A 156 -10.77 -19.64 10.69
C GLY A 156 -11.62 -19.05 11.82
N SER A 157 -11.03 -18.65 12.93
CA SER A 157 -11.72 -17.95 14.01
C SER A 157 -12.08 -16.53 13.59
N LEU A 158 -13.20 -16.00 14.10
CA LEU A 158 -13.63 -14.63 13.84
C LEU A 158 -12.68 -13.65 14.58
N ALA A 159 -11.93 -12.84 13.82
CA ALA A 159 -11.08 -11.78 14.37
C ALA A 159 -11.89 -10.53 14.75
N GLY A 160 -12.98 -10.28 14.04
CA GLY A 160 -13.83 -9.10 14.23
C GLY A 160 -14.60 -8.77 12.97
N MET A 161 -14.98 -7.50 12.81
CA MET A 161 -15.61 -6.99 11.59
C MET A 161 -14.99 -5.66 11.19
N VAL A 162 -15.06 -5.36 9.90
CA VAL A 162 -14.69 -4.06 9.33
C VAL A 162 -15.97 -3.36 8.88
N ARG A 163 -16.20 -2.13 9.36
CA ARG A 163 -17.34 -1.29 8.97
C ARG A 163 -16.94 -0.20 8.00
N LEU A 164 -17.85 0.15 7.12
CA LEU A 164 -17.69 1.29 6.22
C LEU A 164 -17.50 2.61 7.00
N SER A 165 -18.18 2.77 8.15
CA SER A 165 -18.02 3.93 9.03
C SER A 165 -16.62 4.07 9.59
N GLU A 166 -15.96 2.97 9.96
CA GLU A 166 -14.60 2.99 10.50
C GLU A 166 -13.57 3.37 9.44
N ILE A 167 -13.73 2.85 8.21
CA ILE A 167 -12.90 3.26 7.08
C ILE A 167 -13.04 4.77 6.83
N ARG A 168 -14.26 5.30 6.90
CA ARG A 168 -14.52 6.74 6.75
C ARG A 168 -13.88 7.55 7.87
N THR A 169 -14.03 7.12 9.12
CA THR A 169 -13.42 7.76 10.30
C THR A 169 -11.88 7.78 10.20
N LEU A 170 -11.28 6.71 9.69
CA LEU A 170 -9.82 6.65 9.46
C LEU A 170 -9.36 7.69 8.44
N LEU A 171 -10.16 7.94 7.39
CA LEU A 171 -9.87 8.97 6.40
C LEU A 171 -10.02 10.39 6.97
N ASP A 172 -11.03 10.63 7.82
CA ASP A 172 -11.31 11.94 8.43
C ASP A 172 -10.27 12.31 9.51
N ARG A 173 -9.80 11.36 10.32
CA ARG A 173 -8.74 11.54 11.33
C ARG A 173 -7.37 11.87 10.72
N SER A 174 -7.26 11.85 9.44
CA SER A 174 -6.02 12.06 8.69
C SER A 174 -5.71 13.52 8.39
N THR A 175 -6.23 14.46 9.16
CA THR A 175 -5.70 15.83 9.28
C THR A 175 -4.34 15.76 9.98
N PRO A 176 -3.34 16.57 9.62
CA PRO A 176 -1.95 16.36 10.03
C PRO A 176 -1.82 16.31 11.54
N LEU A 177 -1.17 15.28 12.07
CA LEU A 177 -0.48 15.40 13.34
C LEU A 177 0.54 16.52 13.16
N GLU A 178 0.35 17.61 13.91
CA GLU A 178 1.29 18.73 14.00
C GLU A 178 2.71 18.19 14.14
N ALA A 179 3.59 18.73 13.30
CA ALA A 179 5.02 18.51 13.41
C ALA A 179 5.46 18.84 14.83
N ALA A 180 5.78 17.82 15.61
CA ALA A 180 6.55 18.00 16.83
C ALA A 180 7.91 18.55 16.41
N SER A 181 8.19 19.75 16.87
CA SER A 181 9.39 20.58 16.73
C SER A 181 10.67 19.84 17.15
#